data_fcc58dec45085b0669d7db45fb50fa35
#
_entry.id   fcc58dec45085b0669d7db45fb50fa35
#
_cell.length_a   1.000
_cell.length_b   1.000
_cell.length_c   1.000
_cell.angle_alpha   90.00
_cell.angle_beta   90.00
_cell.angle_gamma   90.00
#
_symmetry.space_group_name_H-M   'P 1'
#
loop_
_entity.id
_entity.type
_entity.pdbx_description
1 polymer ?
#
loop_
_entity_poly.entity_id
_entity_poly.type
_entity_poly.pdbx_seq_one_letter_code
_entity_poly.pdbx_strand_id
1 'polypeptide(L)'
;ELSGTHADGAHPYLVMPEQSRKTRDILGPDKWIVSEQAVVVRGDADEQLKYAHGHLNVYSGLPNYRNSWLRQGFDESDLIPGGSDRLARGLVGMGSVDDAAATLRAHLDAGADHVVVQVLGDSPTADPRPSLRTLAAALGLG
;
A
#
# COMPACT_ATOMS: atom_id res chain seq x y z
N GLU A 1 -10.12 17.53 -1.37
CA GLU A 1 -11.10 18.52 -0.90
C GLU A 1 -12.42 17.87 -0.49
N LEU A 2 -13.09 17.06 -1.35
CA LEU A 2 -14.39 16.43 -1.03
C LEU A 2 -14.38 15.65 0.29
N SER A 3 -13.36 14.85 0.55
CA SER A 3 -13.25 14.08 1.80
C SER A 3 -13.16 14.99 3.03
N GLY A 4 -12.55 16.16 2.90
CA GLY A 4 -12.45 17.13 4.01
C GLY A 4 -13.77 17.82 4.36
N THR A 5 -14.67 17.98 3.38
CA THR A 5 -15.90 18.75 3.53
C THR A 5 -17.16 17.90 3.62
N HIS A 6 -17.17 16.69 3.05
CA HIS A 6 -18.36 15.86 2.87
C HIS A 6 -18.21 14.43 3.43
N ALA A 7 -17.07 14.08 4.01
CA ALA A 7 -16.84 12.77 4.60
C ALA A 7 -16.12 12.88 5.95
N ASP A 8 -16.12 11.80 6.73
CA ASP A 8 -15.43 11.73 8.01
C ASP A 8 -13.93 11.48 7.86
N GLY A 9 -13.46 11.19 6.65
CA GLY A 9 -12.05 10.93 6.36
C GLY A 9 -11.78 10.48 4.93
N ALA A 10 -10.59 9.93 4.72
CA ALA A 10 -10.15 9.39 3.45
C ALA A 10 -9.59 7.97 3.61
N HIS A 11 -9.77 7.14 2.58
CA HIS A 11 -9.21 5.80 2.48
C HIS A 11 -8.27 5.73 1.25
N PRO A 12 -7.01 6.20 1.36
CA PRO A 12 -6.04 6.07 0.28
C PRO A 12 -5.74 4.59 0.00
N TYR A 13 -5.70 4.23 -1.29
CA TYR A 13 -5.47 2.87 -1.75
C TYR A 13 -4.37 2.86 -2.81
N LEU A 14 -3.42 1.92 -2.72
CA LEU A 14 -2.22 1.84 -3.58
C LEU A 14 -1.45 3.16 -3.63
N VAL A 15 -1.06 3.63 -2.46
CA VAL A 15 -0.31 4.88 -2.29
C VAL A 15 0.94 4.66 -1.44
N MET A 16 1.97 5.48 -1.68
CA MET A 16 3.15 5.55 -0.82
C MET A 16 2.84 6.31 0.49
N PRO A 17 3.64 6.12 1.57
CA PRO A 17 3.46 6.84 2.84
C PRO A 17 3.44 8.37 2.71
N GLU A 18 4.18 8.93 1.75
CA GLU A 18 4.17 10.37 1.47
C GLU A 18 2.80 10.90 1.06
N GLN A 19 1.97 10.05 0.44
CA GLN A 19 0.60 10.41 0.11
C GLN A 19 -0.29 10.48 1.36
N SER A 20 -0.05 9.64 2.38
CA SER A 20 -0.72 9.76 3.68
C SER A 20 -0.41 11.10 4.33
N ARG A 21 0.84 11.56 4.29
CA ARG A 21 1.25 12.89 4.77
C ARG A 21 0.54 14.01 4.03
N LYS A 22 0.56 13.99 2.69
CA LYS A 22 -0.16 14.99 1.88
C LYS A 22 -1.66 14.99 2.18
N THR A 23 -2.22 13.81 2.42
CA THR A 23 -3.65 13.68 2.78
C THR A 23 -3.91 14.30 4.15
N ARG A 24 -3.04 14.08 5.13
CA ARG A 24 -3.13 14.70 6.47
C ARG A 24 -3.05 16.23 6.39
N ASP A 25 -2.11 16.75 5.60
CA ASP A 25 -1.94 18.20 5.40
C ASP A 25 -3.21 18.85 4.80
N ILE A 26 -3.92 18.13 3.93
CA ILE A 26 -5.16 18.62 3.29
C ILE A 26 -6.38 18.48 4.20
N LEU A 27 -6.49 17.38 4.94
CA LEU A 27 -7.68 17.07 5.74
C LEU A 27 -7.65 17.70 7.15
N GLY A 28 -6.46 18.04 7.65
CA GLY A 28 -6.28 18.50 9.03
C GLY A 28 -6.34 17.36 10.05
N PRO A 29 -6.24 17.66 11.34
CA PRO A 29 -6.08 16.66 12.41
C PRO A 29 -7.36 15.89 12.75
N ASP A 30 -8.53 16.44 12.43
CA ASP A 30 -9.82 15.94 12.93
C ASP A 30 -10.49 14.89 12.02
N LYS A 31 -9.90 14.61 10.86
CA LYS A 31 -10.43 13.65 9.87
C LYS A 31 -9.63 12.35 9.88
N TRP A 32 -10.33 11.23 9.75
CA TRP A 32 -9.72 9.92 9.66
C TRP A 32 -8.93 9.74 8.36
N ILE A 33 -7.73 9.18 8.46
CA ILE A 33 -6.98 8.66 7.33
C ILE A 33 -6.72 7.18 7.57
N VAL A 34 -7.38 6.35 6.78
CA VAL A 34 -7.30 4.90 6.84
C VAL A 34 -6.59 4.43 5.56
N SER A 35 -5.27 4.32 5.58
CA SER A 35 -4.49 3.93 4.41
C SER A 35 -4.51 2.42 4.22
N GLU A 36 -4.70 1.95 2.99
CA GLU A 36 -4.47 0.55 2.65
C GLU A 36 -3.00 0.33 2.28
N GLN A 37 -2.44 -0.80 2.69
CA GLN A 37 -1.09 -1.23 2.33
C GLN A 37 -1.08 -2.72 1.97
N ALA A 38 -0.78 -2.99 0.71
CA ALA A 38 -0.50 -4.34 0.24
C ALA A 38 0.88 -4.81 0.69
N VAL A 39 1.01 -6.06 1.14
CA VAL A 39 2.28 -6.65 1.58
C VAL A 39 2.45 -8.06 1.06
N VAL A 40 3.70 -8.47 0.83
CA VAL A 40 4.10 -9.85 0.59
C VAL A 40 5.12 -10.24 1.66
N VAL A 41 4.79 -11.22 2.50
CA VAL A 41 5.66 -11.66 3.63
C VAL A 41 6.17 -13.10 3.46
N ARG A 42 6.05 -13.65 2.27
CA ARG A 42 6.48 -15.02 1.93
C ARG A 42 7.10 -15.05 0.54
N GLY A 43 7.85 -16.12 0.27
CA GLY A 43 8.53 -16.32 -1.00
C GLY A 43 9.87 -15.60 -1.08
N ASP A 44 10.61 -15.90 -2.12
CA ASP A 44 11.84 -15.18 -2.46
C ASP A 44 11.53 -13.85 -3.19
N ALA A 45 12.54 -13.09 -3.51
CA ALA A 45 12.39 -11.77 -4.12
C ALA A 45 11.64 -11.79 -5.46
N ASP A 46 11.83 -12.84 -6.27
CA ASP A 46 11.19 -12.96 -7.58
C ASP A 46 9.71 -13.33 -7.44
N GLU A 47 9.39 -14.23 -6.49
CA GLU A 47 8.01 -14.57 -6.17
C GLU A 47 7.26 -13.36 -5.60
N GLN A 48 7.88 -12.59 -4.71
CA GLN A 48 7.28 -11.38 -4.14
C GLN A 48 6.97 -10.35 -5.22
N LEU A 49 7.91 -10.10 -6.14
CA LEU A 49 7.67 -9.23 -7.30
C LEU A 49 6.54 -9.75 -8.19
N LYS A 50 6.49 -11.05 -8.45
CA LYS A 50 5.42 -11.67 -9.23
C LYS A 50 4.03 -11.41 -8.62
N TYR A 51 3.89 -11.55 -7.29
CA TYR A 51 2.62 -11.26 -6.61
C TYR A 51 2.28 -9.76 -6.66
N ALA A 52 3.25 -8.89 -6.47
CA ALA A 52 3.07 -7.45 -6.56
C ALA A 52 2.64 -7.04 -7.99
N HIS A 53 3.31 -7.50 -9.03
CA HIS A 53 2.94 -7.24 -10.42
C HIS A 53 1.54 -7.78 -10.77
N GLY A 54 1.21 -8.99 -10.29
CA GLY A 54 -0.11 -9.59 -10.47
C GLY A 54 -1.21 -8.73 -9.86
N HIS A 55 -0.98 -8.20 -8.65
CA HIS A 55 -1.91 -7.29 -7.98
C HIS A 55 -2.05 -5.96 -8.76
N LEU A 56 -0.94 -5.33 -9.09
CA LEU A 56 -0.94 -4.04 -9.79
C LEU A 56 -1.51 -4.13 -11.21
N ASN A 57 -1.44 -5.29 -11.85
CA ASN A 57 -1.99 -5.49 -13.19
C ASN A 57 -3.50 -5.23 -13.26
N VAL A 58 -4.23 -5.46 -12.17
CA VAL A 58 -5.67 -5.15 -12.07
C VAL A 58 -5.93 -3.65 -12.20
N TYR A 59 -5.00 -2.81 -11.72
CA TYR A 59 -5.17 -1.36 -11.59
C TYR A 59 -4.43 -0.56 -12.66
N SER A 60 -3.39 -1.14 -13.27
CA SER A 60 -2.49 -0.43 -14.21
C SER A 60 -3.18 0.10 -15.47
N GLY A 61 -4.34 -0.45 -15.85
CA GLY A 61 -5.17 0.05 -16.94
C GLY A 61 -6.18 1.14 -16.54
N LEU A 62 -6.32 1.44 -15.24
CA LEU A 62 -7.35 2.35 -14.75
C LEU A 62 -6.82 3.78 -14.62
N PRO A 63 -7.43 4.78 -15.30
CA PRO A 63 -6.90 6.15 -15.36
C PRO A 63 -6.73 6.82 -13.98
N ASN A 64 -7.61 6.54 -13.02
CA ASN A 64 -7.53 7.11 -11.67
C ASN A 64 -6.27 6.66 -10.92
N TYR A 65 -5.87 5.38 -11.04
CA TYR A 65 -4.63 4.87 -10.44
C TYR A 65 -3.40 5.39 -11.15
N ARG A 66 -3.38 5.33 -12.49
CA ARG A 66 -2.28 5.89 -13.29
C ARG A 66 -2.02 7.35 -12.93
N ASN A 67 -3.07 8.17 -12.90
CA ASN A 67 -2.96 9.59 -12.51
C ASN A 67 -2.53 9.76 -11.05
N SER A 68 -2.93 8.87 -10.15
CA SER A 68 -2.48 8.88 -8.76
C SER A 68 -0.98 8.61 -8.66
N TRP A 69 -0.48 7.59 -9.37
CA TRP A 69 0.93 7.22 -9.34
C TRP A 69 1.83 8.29 -9.96
N LEU A 70 1.41 8.92 -11.07
CA LEU A 70 2.12 10.08 -11.64
C LEU A 70 2.25 11.22 -10.61
N ARG A 71 1.18 11.54 -9.87
CA ARG A 71 1.23 12.55 -8.80
C ARG A 71 2.12 12.14 -7.62
N GLN A 72 2.40 10.87 -7.44
CA GLN A 72 3.30 10.32 -6.42
C GLN A 72 4.77 10.27 -6.88
N GLY A 73 5.07 10.68 -8.12
CA GLY A 73 6.44 10.78 -8.63
C GLY A 73 6.90 9.59 -9.47
N PHE A 74 5.99 8.69 -9.82
CA PHE A 74 6.24 7.72 -10.90
C PHE A 74 6.09 8.38 -12.26
N ASP A 75 6.62 7.77 -13.29
CA ASP A 75 6.51 8.27 -14.66
C ASP A 75 5.83 7.24 -15.60
N GLU A 76 5.61 7.61 -16.86
CA GLU A 76 4.92 6.75 -17.81
C GLU A 76 5.63 5.41 -18.06
N SER A 77 6.95 5.34 -17.88
CA SER A 77 7.72 4.09 -18.02
C SER A 77 7.44 3.11 -16.88
N ASP A 78 6.96 3.60 -15.74
CA ASP A 78 6.52 2.78 -14.61
C ASP A 78 5.11 2.20 -14.82
N LEU A 79 4.30 2.82 -15.69
CA LEU A 79 2.87 2.52 -15.85
C LEU A 79 2.59 1.48 -16.95
N ILE A 80 3.48 0.52 -17.11
CA ILE A 80 3.29 -0.65 -17.97
C ILE A 80 2.30 -1.64 -17.35
N PRO A 81 1.75 -2.62 -18.10
CA PRO A 81 0.90 -3.66 -17.52
C PRO A 81 1.58 -4.37 -16.34
N GLY A 82 0.93 -4.36 -15.18
CA GLY A 82 1.50 -4.88 -13.93
C GLY A 82 2.47 -3.93 -13.22
N GLY A 83 2.80 -2.79 -13.81
CA GLY A 83 3.75 -1.83 -13.27
C GLY A 83 5.22 -2.24 -13.48
N SER A 84 6.14 -1.28 -13.35
CA SER A 84 7.57 -1.56 -13.27
C SER A 84 7.95 -2.14 -11.88
N ASP A 85 9.15 -2.69 -11.75
CA ASP A 85 9.69 -3.10 -10.45
C ASP A 85 9.77 -1.93 -9.47
N ARG A 86 10.07 -0.72 -9.99
CA ARG A 86 10.09 0.50 -9.19
C ARG A 86 8.71 0.83 -8.61
N LEU A 87 7.67 0.74 -9.44
CA LEU A 87 6.29 0.94 -9.01
C LEU A 87 5.88 -0.14 -7.98
N ALA A 88 6.17 -1.41 -8.27
CA ALA A 88 5.86 -2.52 -7.39
C ALA A 88 6.51 -2.36 -6.01
N ARG A 89 7.81 -2.04 -5.97
CA ARG A 89 8.56 -1.82 -4.71
C ARG A 89 8.12 -0.54 -3.97
N GLY A 90 7.60 0.44 -4.67
CA GLY A 90 7.09 1.66 -4.05
C GLY A 90 5.71 1.50 -3.41
N LEU A 91 4.87 0.61 -3.95
CA LEU A 91 3.47 0.47 -3.54
C LEU A 91 3.19 -0.77 -2.69
N VAL A 92 4.07 -1.80 -2.74
CA VAL A 92 3.87 -3.06 -2.03
C VAL A 92 5.02 -3.28 -1.04
N GLY A 93 4.69 -3.52 0.22
CA GLY A 93 5.66 -3.88 1.25
C GLY A 93 6.20 -5.30 0.98
N MET A 94 7.49 -5.41 0.65
CA MET A 94 8.19 -6.64 0.29
C MET A 94 9.54 -6.73 1.00
N GLY A 95 10.20 -7.86 0.87
CA GLY A 95 11.46 -8.15 1.54
C GLY A 95 11.27 -9.08 2.73
N SER A 96 11.92 -8.79 3.84
CA SER A 96 11.67 -9.49 5.10
C SER A 96 10.32 -9.09 5.71
N VAL A 97 9.86 -9.85 6.69
CA VAL A 97 8.66 -9.46 7.45
C VAL A 97 8.84 -8.13 8.18
N ASP A 98 10.06 -7.81 8.58
CA ASP A 98 10.38 -6.53 9.23
C ASP A 98 10.33 -5.37 8.24
N ASP A 99 10.74 -5.57 6.97
CA ASP A 99 10.59 -4.58 5.90
C ASP A 99 9.12 -4.29 5.61
N ALA A 100 8.29 -5.34 5.52
CA ALA A 100 6.85 -5.20 5.35
C ALA A 100 6.22 -4.46 6.55
N ALA A 101 6.60 -4.80 7.78
CA ALA A 101 6.15 -4.11 8.99
C ALA A 101 6.60 -2.64 9.01
N ALA A 102 7.82 -2.34 8.57
CA ALA A 102 8.32 -0.97 8.46
C ALA A 102 7.49 -0.13 7.47
N THR A 103 7.06 -0.72 6.35
CA THR A 103 6.18 -0.03 5.39
C THR A 103 4.83 0.35 6.03
N LEU A 104 4.25 -0.52 6.86
CA LEU A 104 3.01 -0.20 7.58
C LEU A 104 3.22 0.94 8.59
N ARG A 105 4.31 0.89 9.37
CA ARG A 105 4.65 1.96 10.33
C ARG A 105 4.86 3.30 9.62
N ALA A 106 5.47 3.30 8.44
CA ALA A 106 5.71 4.52 7.67
C ALA A 106 4.42 5.28 7.32
N HIS A 107 3.30 4.58 7.09
CA HIS A 107 2.00 5.24 6.90
C HIS A 107 1.49 5.90 8.19
N LEU A 108 1.64 5.24 9.35
CA LEU A 108 1.27 5.81 10.65
C LEU A 108 2.14 7.04 10.97
N ASP A 109 3.46 6.92 10.77
CA ASP A 109 4.42 8.03 10.97
C ASP A 109 4.15 9.20 10.00
N ALA A 110 3.56 8.91 8.85
CA ALA A 110 3.12 9.91 7.88
C ALA A 110 1.75 10.53 8.22
N GLY A 111 1.12 10.14 9.33
CA GLY A 111 -0.12 10.72 9.83
C GLY A 111 -1.39 9.96 9.47
N ALA A 112 -1.30 8.70 9.01
CA ALA A 112 -2.47 7.84 8.95
C ALA A 112 -2.89 7.45 10.38
N ASP A 113 -4.19 7.42 10.65
CA ASP A 113 -4.74 6.99 11.94
C ASP A 113 -4.84 5.46 12.02
N HIS A 114 -4.96 4.82 10.86
CA HIS A 114 -5.09 3.37 10.75
C HIS A 114 -4.51 2.88 9.42
N VAL A 115 -3.97 1.66 9.41
CA VAL A 115 -3.52 0.99 8.19
C VAL A 115 -4.26 -0.33 8.02
N VAL A 116 -4.94 -0.47 6.89
CA VAL A 116 -5.56 -1.73 6.47
C VAL A 116 -4.54 -2.55 5.69
N VAL A 117 -4.29 -3.77 6.14
CA VAL A 117 -3.28 -4.65 5.53
C VAL A 117 -3.94 -5.60 4.54
N GLN A 118 -3.44 -5.62 3.31
CA GLN A 118 -3.78 -6.63 2.32
C GLN A 118 -2.59 -7.56 2.07
N VAL A 119 -2.70 -8.82 2.48
CA VAL A 119 -1.64 -9.82 2.22
C VAL A 119 -1.83 -10.37 0.81
N LEU A 120 -0.80 -10.24 -0.02
CA LEU A 120 -0.76 -10.82 -1.36
C LEU A 120 -0.11 -12.22 -1.32
N GLY A 121 -0.49 -13.08 -2.26
CA GLY A 121 0.02 -14.44 -2.39
C GLY A 121 -0.50 -15.15 -3.64
N ASP A 122 -0.41 -16.46 -3.69
CA ASP A 122 -0.72 -17.31 -4.85
C ASP A 122 -2.17 -17.18 -5.36
N SER A 123 -3.10 -16.83 -4.47
CA SER A 123 -4.52 -16.73 -4.80
C SER A 123 -5.20 -15.68 -3.93
N PRO A 124 -6.16 -14.92 -4.49
CA PRO A 124 -7.01 -14.01 -3.71
C PRO A 124 -7.82 -14.72 -2.61
N THR A 125 -7.99 -16.04 -2.72
CA THR A 125 -8.72 -16.86 -1.75
C THR A 125 -7.80 -17.65 -0.80
N ALA A 126 -6.48 -17.46 -0.89
CA ALA A 126 -5.53 -18.07 0.03
C ALA A 126 -5.78 -17.56 1.47
N ASP A 127 -5.60 -18.44 2.45
CA ASP A 127 -5.73 -18.08 3.86
C ASP A 127 -4.63 -17.08 4.27
N PRO A 128 -4.96 -15.82 4.58
CA PRO A 128 -3.97 -14.81 4.94
C PRO A 128 -3.49 -14.93 6.40
N ARG A 129 -4.19 -15.70 7.24
CA ARG A 129 -3.96 -15.76 8.69
C ARG A 129 -2.53 -16.11 9.11
N PRO A 130 -1.83 -17.08 8.45
CA PRO A 130 -0.44 -17.36 8.79
C PRO A 130 0.48 -16.15 8.57
N SER A 131 0.32 -15.45 7.45
CA SER A 131 1.10 -14.24 7.14
C SER A 131 0.75 -13.08 8.07
N LEU A 132 -0.54 -12.89 8.39
CA LEU A 132 -0.99 -11.88 9.34
C LEU A 132 -0.45 -12.12 10.75
N ARG A 133 -0.37 -13.37 11.21
CA ARG A 133 0.24 -13.69 12.52
C ARG A 133 1.74 -13.35 12.55
N THR A 134 2.46 -13.69 11.49
CA THR A 134 3.88 -13.35 11.37
C THR A 134 4.09 -11.84 11.39
N LEU A 135 3.26 -11.10 10.65
CA LEU A 135 3.31 -9.65 10.59
C LEU A 135 2.91 -9.00 11.93
N ALA A 136 1.87 -9.53 12.59
CA ALA A 136 1.45 -9.05 13.92
C ALA A 136 2.58 -9.18 14.94
N ALA A 137 3.29 -10.31 14.95
CA ALA A 137 4.47 -10.49 15.81
C ALA A 137 5.57 -9.45 15.52
N ALA A 138 5.88 -9.18 14.26
CA ALA A 138 6.85 -8.16 13.85
C ALA A 138 6.42 -6.73 14.23
N LEU A 139 5.11 -6.49 14.31
CA LEU A 139 4.53 -5.21 14.73
C LEU A 139 4.43 -5.09 16.28
N GLY A 140 4.69 -6.14 17.03
CA GLY A 140 4.50 -6.17 18.48
C GLY A 140 3.02 -6.27 18.90
N LEU A 141 2.17 -6.76 18.03
CA LEU A 141 0.73 -7.00 18.26
C LEU A 141 0.55 -8.49 18.57
N GLY A 142 0.81 -8.90 19.79
CA GLY A 142 0.74 -10.29 20.19
C GLY A 142 0.17 -10.46 21.58
#